data_84d9f5818ce6de75c13bafc4f832040d
#
_entry.id   84d9f5818ce6de75c13bafc4f832040d
#
_cell.length_a   1.000
_cell.length_b   1.000
_cell.length_c   1.000
_cell.angle_alpha   90.00
_cell.angle_beta   90.00
_cell.angle_gamma   90.00
#
_symmetry.space_group_name_H-M   'P 1'
#
loop_
_entity.id
_entity.type
_entity.pdbx_description
1 polymer ?
#
loop_
_entity_poly.entity_id
_entity_poly.type
_entity_poly.pdbx_seq_one_letter_code
_entity_poly.pdbx_strand_id
1 'polypeptide(L)'
;MHSVHLAVLMTSHNRRTRTLSALAALHAQRGLPAHATLGVHLVDAGSTDGTPEAVRLLHPSVEVMSVGADTPRNQALRIASRNSRSGGGGGGSHRGRPGGPSHRWTHQLWLDDGVELFPDALAALLGAADAVGDGAVVVGAVRGPDGTTVYSGRRGRSLTLVEPGGERPEPCDTYDGRVVLLSRAAHDLVGDPDKVFRHRMGDYDHGFRARRAGVPAFVAPSPVGLCSEGPDAPGSLEPGIGVREALRRVTSVRELPPRQWWVYCLRHTWPWAPLLMVSPYARTAARATIGRWRA
;
A
#
# COMPACT_ATOMS: atom_id res chain seq x y z
N MET A 1 -1.55 -28.34 10.93
CA MET A 1 -2.18 -27.01 10.76
C MET A 1 -1.17 -25.98 11.22
N HIS A 2 -0.71 -25.11 10.35
CA HIS A 2 0.26 -24.07 10.71
C HIS A 2 -0.50 -22.89 11.33
N SER A 3 -0.02 -22.34 12.43
CA SER A 3 -0.60 -21.14 13.04
C SER A 3 -0.36 -19.94 12.11
N VAL A 4 -1.41 -19.15 11.83
CA VAL A 4 -1.32 -17.94 11.02
C VAL A 4 -1.10 -16.73 11.92
N HIS A 5 0.00 -16.03 11.74
CA HIS A 5 0.31 -14.80 12.46
C HIS A 5 0.41 -13.64 11.45
N LEU A 6 -0.59 -12.75 11.43
CA LEU A 6 -0.65 -11.61 10.54
C LEU A 6 -0.05 -10.36 11.21
N ALA A 7 0.99 -9.79 10.61
CA ALA A 7 1.44 -8.45 10.95
C ALA A 7 0.77 -7.44 10.01
N VAL A 8 -0.18 -6.68 10.52
CA VAL A 8 -0.88 -5.65 9.75
C VAL A 8 -0.11 -4.34 9.88
N LEU A 9 0.33 -3.81 8.74
CA LEU A 9 1.08 -2.57 8.65
C LEU A 9 0.18 -1.47 8.13
N MET A 10 -0.03 -0.45 8.94
CA MET A 10 -0.86 0.72 8.59
C MET A 10 -0.07 2.01 8.72
N THR A 11 -0.45 3.00 7.92
CA THR A 11 0.10 4.37 8.02
C THR A 11 -1.04 5.36 8.00
N SER A 12 -0.99 6.40 8.84
CA SER A 12 -2.01 7.45 8.87
C SER A 12 -1.40 8.84 8.96
N HIS A 13 -2.12 9.85 8.47
CA HIS A 13 -1.81 11.27 8.64
C HIS A 13 -3.08 12.11 8.53
N ASN A 14 -3.54 12.71 9.64
CA ASN A 14 -4.72 13.57 9.71
C ASN A 14 -5.99 12.91 9.10
N ARG A 15 -6.25 11.65 9.48
CA ARG A 15 -7.38 10.85 8.98
C ARG A 15 -8.09 10.08 10.07
N ARG A 16 -8.31 10.73 11.24
CA ARG A 16 -8.86 10.10 12.43
C ARG A 16 -10.06 9.20 12.16
N THR A 17 -11.12 9.73 11.57
CA THR A 17 -12.36 8.98 11.32
C THR A 17 -12.11 7.75 10.44
N ARG A 18 -11.36 7.88 9.35
CA ARG A 18 -11.06 6.78 8.43
C ARG A 18 -10.19 5.71 9.09
N THR A 19 -9.15 6.13 9.78
CA THR A 19 -8.28 5.20 10.51
C THR A 19 -9.06 4.36 11.52
N LEU A 20 -9.99 4.98 12.25
CA LEU A 20 -10.85 4.27 13.20
C LEU A 20 -11.83 3.32 12.49
N SER A 21 -12.47 3.73 11.38
CA SER A 21 -13.33 2.85 10.57
C SER A 21 -12.56 1.65 10.02
N ALA A 22 -11.38 1.88 9.46
CA ALA A 22 -10.52 0.81 8.93
C ALA A 22 -10.10 -0.18 10.01
N LEU A 23 -9.73 0.30 11.20
CA LEU A 23 -9.40 -0.55 12.35
C LEU A 23 -10.62 -1.31 12.88
N ALA A 24 -11.79 -0.68 12.94
CA ALA A 24 -13.02 -1.36 13.34
C ALA A 24 -13.37 -2.50 12.35
N ALA A 25 -13.29 -2.25 11.05
CA ALA A 25 -13.50 -3.26 10.01
C ALA A 25 -12.46 -4.40 10.09
N LEU A 26 -11.19 -4.07 10.38
CA LEU A 26 -10.13 -5.05 10.58
C LEU A 26 -10.38 -5.96 11.79
N HIS A 27 -10.83 -5.41 12.91
CA HIS A 27 -11.13 -6.20 14.12
C HIS A 27 -12.45 -6.98 14.01
N ALA A 28 -13.34 -6.61 13.08
CA ALA A 28 -14.61 -7.30 12.82
C ALA A 28 -14.48 -8.47 11.82
N GLN A 29 -13.27 -8.85 11.42
CA GLN A 29 -13.04 -9.92 10.44
C GLN A 29 -13.56 -11.27 10.93
N ARG A 30 -14.09 -12.07 9.99
CA ARG A 30 -14.68 -13.38 10.22
C ARG A 30 -14.01 -14.44 9.35
N GLY A 31 -14.25 -15.72 9.69
CA GLY A 31 -13.74 -16.84 8.89
C GLY A 31 -12.24 -17.05 8.96
N LEU A 32 -11.55 -16.40 9.90
CA LEU A 32 -10.13 -16.64 10.14
C LEU A 32 -9.91 -18.04 10.76
N PRO A 33 -8.77 -18.69 10.47
CA PRO A 33 -8.39 -19.93 11.14
C PRO A 33 -8.41 -19.77 12.67
N ALA A 34 -8.82 -20.79 13.41
CA ALA A 34 -9.02 -20.75 14.87
C ALA A 34 -7.79 -20.28 15.67
N HIS A 35 -6.59 -20.46 15.12
CA HIS A 35 -5.32 -20.04 15.73
C HIS A 35 -4.66 -18.86 15.01
N ALA A 36 -5.44 -18.08 14.24
CA ALA A 36 -4.95 -16.88 13.63
C ALA A 36 -4.79 -15.76 14.67
N THR A 37 -3.67 -15.04 14.60
CA THR A 37 -3.43 -13.86 15.44
C THR A 37 -3.14 -12.64 14.56
N LEU A 38 -3.58 -11.46 15.03
CA LEU A 38 -3.37 -10.17 14.38
C LEU A 38 -2.50 -9.31 15.28
N GLY A 39 -1.34 -8.86 14.77
CA GLY A 39 -0.55 -7.78 15.36
C GLY A 39 -0.65 -6.56 14.47
N VAL A 40 -1.21 -5.45 14.98
CA VAL A 40 -1.41 -4.23 14.19
C VAL A 40 -0.36 -3.18 14.55
N HIS A 41 0.39 -2.74 13.55
CA HIS A 41 1.47 -1.75 13.67
C HIS A 41 1.09 -0.50 12.86
N LEU A 42 0.59 0.53 13.54
CA LEU A 42 0.21 1.80 12.94
C LEU A 42 1.33 2.83 13.10
N VAL A 43 1.80 3.38 12.01
CA VAL A 43 2.71 4.53 12.01
C VAL A 43 1.92 5.79 11.68
N ASP A 44 1.80 6.66 12.66
CA ASP A 44 1.19 7.98 12.51
C ASP A 44 2.24 9.00 12.07
N ALA A 45 2.06 9.60 10.92
CA ALA A 45 2.96 10.58 10.33
C ALA A 45 2.64 12.01 10.82
N GLY A 46 2.68 12.24 12.13
CA GLY A 46 2.54 13.56 12.76
C GLY A 46 1.14 14.15 12.60
N SER A 47 0.10 13.37 12.87
CA SER A 47 -1.27 13.87 12.90
C SER A 47 -1.49 14.89 14.00
N THR A 48 -2.30 15.90 13.70
CA THR A 48 -2.71 16.97 14.64
C THR A 48 -4.20 16.93 14.95
N ASP A 49 -4.94 15.96 14.37
CA ASP A 49 -6.39 15.79 14.53
C ASP A 49 -6.79 14.83 15.67
N GLY A 50 -5.81 14.41 16.50
CA GLY A 50 -6.03 13.48 17.59
C GLY A 50 -6.13 12.01 17.16
N THR A 51 -5.66 11.66 15.95
CA THR A 51 -5.65 10.27 15.44
C THR A 51 -4.93 9.32 16.39
N PRO A 52 -3.65 9.54 16.80
CA PRO A 52 -2.93 8.57 17.61
C PRO A 52 -3.57 8.36 18.99
N GLU A 53 -4.08 9.42 19.62
CA GLU A 53 -4.76 9.34 20.91
C GLU A 53 -6.05 8.52 20.84
N ALA A 54 -6.85 8.79 19.78
CA ALA A 54 -8.09 8.07 19.56
C ALA A 54 -7.86 6.57 19.29
N VAL A 55 -6.82 6.22 18.53
CA VAL A 55 -6.47 4.83 18.28
C VAL A 55 -6.02 4.13 19.55
N ARG A 56 -5.15 4.75 20.37
CA ARG A 56 -4.72 4.16 21.65
C ARG A 56 -5.87 3.96 22.63
N LEU A 57 -6.87 4.86 22.59
CA LEU A 57 -8.04 4.77 23.47
C LEU A 57 -9.02 3.68 23.02
N LEU A 58 -9.34 3.62 21.73
CA LEU A 58 -10.40 2.75 21.20
C LEU A 58 -9.88 1.38 20.72
N HIS A 59 -8.60 1.28 20.40
CA HIS A 59 -7.93 0.07 19.92
C HIS A 59 -6.61 -0.16 20.67
N PRO A 60 -6.65 -0.47 21.98
CA PRO A 60 -5.44 -0.55 22.83
C PRO A 60 -4.49 -1.69 22.43
N SER A 61 -4.93 -2.64 21.61
CA SER A 61 -4.07 -3.70 21.04
C SER A 61 -3.24 -3.24 19.83
N VAL A 62 -3.49 -2.04 19.30
CA VAL A 62 -2.75 -1.49 18.16
C VAL A 62 -1.48 -0.80 18.66
N GLU A 63 -0.34 -1.21 18.12
CA GLU A 63 0.93 -0.54 18.38
C GLU A 63 1.03 0.74 17.55
N VAL A 64 0.91 1.88 18.21
CA VAL A 64 0.95 3.20 17.57
C VAL A 64 2.31 3.85 17.76
N MET A 65 3.01 4.08 16.64
CA MET A 65 4.27 4.83 16.56
C MET A 65 4.03 6.17 15.88
N SER A 66 4.39 7.27 16.53
CA SER A 66 4.32 8.61 15.93
C SER A 66 5.68 9.02 15.38
N VAL A 67 5.67 9.56 14.15
CA VAL A 67 6.85 10.07 13.43
C VAL A 67 6.60 11.50 12.93
N GLY A 68 7.59 12.16 12.36
CA GLY A 68 7.41 13.52 11.85
C GLY A 68 6.42 13.60 10.67
N ALA A 69 5.71 14.72 10.55
CA ALA A 69 4.67 14.95 9.52
C ALA A 69 5.20 14.93 8.08
N ASP A 70 6.50 15.10 7.86
CA ASP A 70 7.17 14.99 6.57
C ASP A 70 7.56 13.55 6.18
N THR A 71 7.26 12.57 7.05
CA THR A 71 7.56 11.15 6.81
C THR A 71 6.66 10.61 5.69
N PRO A 72 7.23 10.20 4.55
CA PRO A 72 6.44 9.66 3.46
C PRO A 72 5.82 8.32 3.80
N ARG A 73 4.68 7.98 3.17
CA ARG A 73 3.96 6.72 3.37
C ARG A 73 4.88 5.48 3.29
N ASN A 74 5.72 5.38 2.26
CA ASN A 74 6.59 4.20 2.12
C ASN A 74 7.67 4.13 3.20
N GLN A 75 8.13 5.25 3.72
CA GLN A 75 9.04 5.27 4.87
C GLN A 75 8.30 4.84 6.14
N ALA A 76 7.09 5.33 6.36
CA ALA A 76 6.24 4.93 7.48
C ALA A 76 5.92 3.43 7.43
N LEU A 77 5.59 2.88 6.24
CA LEU A 77 5.35 1.45 6.05
C LEU A 77 6.61 0.61 6.38
N ARG A 78 7.80 1.08 6.00
CA ARG A 78 9.08 0.42 6.36
C ARG A 78 9.35 0.45 7.86
N ILE A 79 8.95 1.52 8.54
CA ILE A 79 9.06 1.62 10.00
C ILE A 79 8.11 0.61 10.65
N ALA A 80 6.85 0.53 10.21
CA ALA A 80 5.89 -0.48 10.66
C ALA A 80 6.42 -1.90 10.45
N SER A 81 6.98 -2.19 9.25
CA SER A 81 7.59 -3.49 8.94
C SER A 81 8.76 -3.84 9.85
N ARG A 82 9.62 -2.90 10.19
CA ARG A 82 10.72 -3.13 11.14
C ARG A 82 10.19 -3.41 12.54
N ASN A 83 9.20 -2.65 12.99
CA ASN A 83 8.58 -2.83 14.29
C ASN A 83 7.95 -4.22 14.43
N SER A 84 7.24 -4.69 13.41
CA SER A 84 6.64 -6.02 13.39
C SER A 84 7.65 -7.17 13.49
N ARG A 85 8.92 -6.92 13.15
CA ARG A 85 10.01 -7.90 13.26
C ARG A 85 10.68 -7.91 14.64
N SER A 86 10.61 -6.79 15.36
CA SER A 86 11.29 -6.61 16.66
C SER A 86 10.50 -7.17 17.84
N GLY A 87 9.29 -7.71 17.61
CA GLY A 87 8.39 -8.19 18.66
C GLY A 87 8.01 -7.04 19.60
N GLY A 88 6.98 -6.29 19.27
CA GLY A 88 6.42 -5.12 19.93
C GLY A 88 6.93 -4.81 21.34
N GLY A 89 7.93 -3.98 21.41
CA GLY A 89 8.41 -3.39 22.65
C GLY A 89 8.00 -1.92 22.67
N GLY A 90 6.75 -1.64 23.06
CA GLY A 90 6.31 -0.28 23.40
C GLY A 90 7.21 0.31 24.46
N GLY A 91 7.58 1.58 24.31
CA GLY A 91 8.52 2.34 25.13
C GLY A 91 8.32 2.24 26.65
N GLY A 92 8.93 1.25 27.23
CA GLY A 92 9.13 1.04 28.64
C GLY A 92 10.32 0.12 28.77
N SER A 93 11.29 0.52 29.58
CA SER A 93 12.57 -0.15 29.85
C SER A 93 12.39 -1.53 30.50
N HIS A 94 11.78 -2.48 29.80
CA HIS A 94 11.88 -3.88 30.16
C HIS A 94 12.85 -4.56 29.20
N ARG A 95 14.07 -4.74 29.67
CA ARG A 95 15.05 -5.67 29.08
C ARG A 95 14.35 -7.01 28.88
N GLY A 96 13.99 -7.30 27.60
CA GLY A 96 13.35 -8.55 27.23
C GLY A 96 14.16 -9.72 27.71
N ARG A 97 13.52 -10.65 28.39
CA ARG A 97 14.08 -11.95 28.74
C ARG A 97 14.55 -12.62 27.44
N PRO A 98 15.83 -13.05 27.35
CA PRO A 98 16.26 -13.87 26.23
C PRO A 98 15.55 -15.24 26.38
N GLY A 99 14.71 -15.61 25.42
CA GLY A 99 14.15 -16.96 25.34
C GLY A 99 12.65 -17.10 25.18
N GLY A 100 11.88 -16.01 25.03
CA GLY A 100 10.49 -16.13 24.55
C GLY A 100 10.46 -16.41 23.04
N PRO A 101 9.51 -17.24 22.52
CA PRO A 101 9.35 -17.39 21.07
C PRO A 101 9.07 -16.00 20.51
N SER A 102 10.00 -15.46 19.71
CA SER A 102 9.72 -14.30 18.89
C SER A 102 8.50 -14.68 18.04
N HIS A 103 7.33 -14.07 18.27
CA HIS A 103 6.14 -14.25 17.46
C HIS A 103 6.46 -13.73 16.05
N ARG A 104 7.16 -14.56 15.28
CA ARG A 104 7.47 -14.27 13.90
C ARG A 104 6.17 -14.39 13.14
N TRP A 105 5.70 -13.26 12.57
CA TRP A 105 4.57 -13.28 11.67
C TRP A 105 4.82 -14.27 10.50
N THR A 106 3.75 -14.88 10.02
CA THR A 106 3.75 -15.74 8.82
C THR A 106 3.47 -14.91 7.58
N HIS A 107 2.65 -13.87 7.73
CA HIS A 107 2.29 -12.95 6.65
C HIS A 107 2.33 -11.51 7.14
N GLN A 108 2.71 -10.59 6.26
CA GLN A 108 2.49 -9.15 6.41
C GLN A 108 1.30 -8.72 5.56
N LEU A 109 0.41 -7.93 6.13
CA LEU A 109 -0.67 -7.27 5.42
C LEU A 109 -0.41 -5.76 5.41
N TRP A 110 -0.19 -5.19 4.23
CA TRP A 110 -0.26 -3.73 4.08
C TRP A 110 -1.72 -3.34 3.98
N LEU A 111 -2.17 -2.45 4.84
CA LEU A 111 -3.54 -1.94 4.87
C LEU A 111 -3.53 -0.42 4.91
N ASP A 112 -4.15 0.21 3.92
CA ASP A 112 -4.32 1.67 3.88
C ASP A 112 -5.42 2.10 4.85
N ASP A 113 -5.21 3.20 5.55
CA ASP A 113 -6.13 3.76 6.54
C ASP A 113 -7.46 4.28 5.96
N GLY A 114 -7.57 4.34 4.64
CA GLY A 114 -8.81 4.71 3.93
C GLY A 114 -9.59 3.52 3.38
N VAL A 115 -9.19 2.28 3.69
CA VAL A 115 -9.86 1.07 3.23
C VAL A 115 -10.63 0.41 4.37
N GLU A 116 -11.94 0.29 4.20
CA GLU A 116 -12.81 -0.51 5.07
C GLU A 116 -12.94 -1.92 4.48
N LEU A 117 -12.35 -2.89 5.18
CA LEU A 117 -12.37 -4.28 4.74
C LEU A 117 -13.77 -4.89 4.86
N PHE A 118 -14.16 -5.73 3.91
CA PHE A 118 -15.35 -6.58 4.04
C PHE A 118 -15.15 -7.61 5.14
N PRO A 119 -16.24 -8.12 5.75
CA PRO A 119 -16.14 -9.00 6.93
C PRO A 119 -15.35 -10.30 6.73
N ASP A 120 -15.21 -10.78 5.50
CA ASP A 120 -14.50 -12.00 5.09
C ASP A 120 -13.19 -11.74 4.33
N ALA A 121 -12.76 -10.48 4.26
CA ALA A 121 -11.61 -10.05 3.45
C ALA A 121 -10.32 -10.78 3.80
N LEU A 122 -10.00 -10.93 5.08
CA LEU A 122 -8.77 -11.62 5.49
C LEU A 122 -8.85 -13.13 5.18
N ALA A 123 -10.02 -13.75 5.34
CA ALA A 123 -10.22 -15.15 4.97
C ALA A 123 -10.04 -15.34 3.46
N ALA A 124 -10.60 -14.43 2.64
CA ALA A 124 -10.44 -14.45 1.18
C ALA A 124 -8.97 -14.26 0.75
N LEU A 125 -8.25 -13.35 1.37
CA LEU A 125 -6.82 -13.11 1.08
C LEU A 125 -5.96 -14.33 1.46
N LEU A 126 -6.19 -14.93 2.64
CA LEU A 126 -5.47 -16.12 3.08
C LEU A 126 -5.81 -17.33 2.20
N GLY A 127 -7.09 -17.53 1.86
CA GLY A 127 -7.50 -18.60 0.93
C GLY A 127 -6.89 -18.43 -0.47
N ALA A 128 -6.76 -17.20 -0.95
CA ALA A 128 -6.05 -16.91 -2.19
C ALA A 128 -4.53 -17.21 -2.06
N ALA A 129 -3.90 -16.89 -0.91
CA ALA A 129 -2.51 -17.20 -0.65
C ALA A 129 -2.25 -18.72 -0.63
N ASP A 130 -3.13 -19.48 0.02
CA ASP A 130 -3.08 -20.94 0.04
C ASP A 130 -3.19 -21.54 -1.37
N ALA A 131 -4.06 -20.95 -2.21
CA ALA A 131 -4.27 -21.41 -3.59
C ALA A 131 -3.07 -21.15 -4.52
N VAL A 132 -2.28 -20.10 -4.28
CA VAL A 132 -1.13 -19.74 -5.13
C VAL A 132 0.22 -20.16 -4.53
N GLY A 133 0.24 -20.54 -3.24
CA GLY A 133 1.44 -21.01 -2.52
C GLY A 133 2.23 -19.91 -1.81
N ASP A 134 3.05 -20.32 -0.84
CA ASP A 134 3.77 -19.45 0.11
C ASP A 134 4.78 -18.47 -0.52
N GLY A 135 5.14 -18.64 -1.78
CA GLY A 135 6.11 -17.78 -2.48
C GLY A 135 5.47 -16.60 -3.23
N ALA A 136 4.19 -16.32 -3.04
CA ALA A 136 3.45 -15.32 -3.82
C ALA A 136 3.06 -14.08 -2.99
N VAL A 137 2.70 -13.01 -3.70
CA VAL A 137 2.03 -11.82 -3.17
C VAL A 137 0.55 -11.89 -3.56
N VAL A 138 -0.35 -11.65 -2.61
CA VAL A 138 -1.78 -11.54 -2.87
C VAL A 138 -2.25 -10.10 -2.70
N VAL A 139 -2.92 -9.59 -3.71
CA VAL A 139 -3.44 -8.22 -3.77
C VAL A 139 -4.94 -8.23 -3.60
N GLY A 140 -5.44 -7.46 -2.66
CA GLY A 140 -6.87 -7.22 -2.49
C GLY A 140 -7.35 -6.12 -3.43
N ALA A 141 -8.35 -6.40 -4.24
CA ALA A 141 -9.05 -5.38 -5.01
C ALA A 141 -9.98 -4.58 -4.11
N VAL A 142 -9.97 -3.25 -4.27
CA VAL A 142 -10.77 -2.32 -3.47
C VAL A 142 -11.71 -1.56 -4.39
N ARG A 143 -12.99 -1.49 -4.01
CA ARG A 143 -14.02 -0.75 -4.73
C ARG A 143 -14.11 0.70 -4.28
N GLY A 144 -14.47 1.57 -5.19
CA GLY A 144 -14.85 2.96 -4.92
C GLY A 144 -16.31 3.09 -4.51
N PRO A 145 -16.78 4.32 -4.24
CA PRO A 145 -18.16 4.60 -3.82
C PRO A 145 -19.19 4.20 -4.87
N ASP A 146 -18.82 4.21 -6.14
CA ASP A 146 -19.65 3.82 -7.29
C ASP A 146 -19.67 2.31 -7.55
N GLY A 147 -18.99 1.52 -6.73
CA GLY A 147 -18.87 0.07 -6.87
C GLY A 147 -17.84 -0.38 -7.91
N THR A 148 -17.18 0.52 -8.62
CA THR A 148 -16.08 0.16 -9.54
C THR A 148 -14.80 -0.18 -8.77
N THR A 149 -13.94 -1.02 -9.36
CA THR A 149 -12.63 -1.29 -8.77
C THR A 149 -11.70 -0.10 -9.00
N VAL A 150 -11.21 0.50 -7.92
CA VAL A 150 -10.32 1.68 -7.98
C VAL A 150 -8.86 1.36 -7.67
N TYR A 151 -8.61 0.33 -6.88
CA TYR A 151 -7.27 -0.17 -6.55
C TYR A 151 -7.24 -1.69 -6.67
N SER A 152 -6.18 -2.22 -7.28
CA SER A 152 -6.00 -3.66 -7.49
C SER A 152 -4.59 -3.96 -7.99
N GLY A 153 -4.35 -5.18 -8.46
CA GLY A 153 -3.22 -5.52 -9.29
C GLY A 153 -3.24 -4.80 -10.63
N ARG A 154 -2.07 -4.69 -11.25
CA ARG A 154 -1.92 -4.03 -12.55
C ARG A 154 -1.15 -4.90 -13.52
N ARG A 155 -1.50 -4.85 -14.80
CA ARG A 155 -0.93 -5.69 -15.86
C ARG A 155 -0.40 -4.85 -17.03
N GLY A 156 0.70 -5.31 -17.57
CA GLY A 156 1.31 -4.74 -18.77
C GLY A 156 1.98 -3.38 -18.52
N ARG A 157 2.50 -2.80 -19.62
CA ARG A 157 3.18 -1.49 -19.61
C ARG A 157 2.22 -0.32 -19.37
N SER A 158 0.95 -0.48 -19.74
CA SER A 158 -0.11 0.50 -19.50
C SER A 158 -0.60 0.52 -18.06
N LEU A 159 -0.15 -0.40 -17.22
CA LEU A 159 -0.62 -0.57 -15.84
C LEU A 159 -2.15 -0.71 -15.78
N THR A 160 -2.71 -1.49 -16.72
CA THR A 160 -4.15 -1.75 -16.76
C THR A 160 -4.57 -2.45 -15.47
N LEU A 161 -5.66 -1.98 -14.88
CA LEU A 161 -6.23 -2.55 -13.66
C LEU A 161 -6.68 -3.99 -13.91
N VAL A 162 -6.39 -4.88 -12.98
CA VAL A 162 -6.89 -6.26 -13.01
C VAL A 162 -8.18 -6.31 -12.20
N GLU A 163 -9.28 -6.61 -12.87
CA GLU A 163 -10.58 -6.78 -12.21
C GLU A 163 -10.63 -8.14 -11.52
N PRO A 164 -11.08 -8.21 -10.25
CA PRO A 164 -11.44 -9.47 -9.63
C PRO A 164 -12.74 -9.99 -10.23
N GLY A 165 -12.96 -11.28 -10.28
CA GLY A 165 -14.23 -11.78 -10.80
C GLY A 165 -14.19 -13.24 -11.27
N GLY A 166 -13.07 -13.92 -11.05
CA GLY A 166 -12.94 -15.34 -11.29
C GLY A 166 -13.15 -16.18 -10.02
N GLU A 167 -13.10 -17.49 -10.19
CA GLU A 167 -13.05 -18.44 -9.07
C GLU A 167 -11.63 -18.58 -8.48
N ARG A 168 -10.63 -18.11 -9.19
CA ARG A 168 -9.20 -18.25 -8.85
C ARG A 168 -8.51 -16.91 -8.82
N PRO A 169 -7.41 -16.79 -8.06
CA PRO A 169 -6.58 -15.59 -8.07
C PRO A 169 -6.04 -15.27 -9.47
N GLU A 170 -6.16 -14.00 -9.90
CA GLU A 170 -5.73 -13.53 -11.21
C GLU A 170 -4.30 -12.99 -11.19
N PRO A 171 -3.37 -13.43 -12.07
CA PRO A 171 -2.00 -12.94 -12.08
C PRO A 171 -1.93 -11.44 -12.44
N CYS A 172 -1.00 -10.73 -11.79
CA CYS A 172 -0.69 -9.33 -12.11
C CYS A 172 0.83 -9.09 -12.14
N ASP A 173 1.25 -7.99 -12.78
CA ASP A 173 2.67 -7.66 -12.93
C ASP A 173 3.18 -6.78 -11.78
N THR A 174 2.31 -5.95 -11.25
CA THR A 174 2.53 -5.08 -10.11
C THR A 174 1.17 -4.70 -9.50
N TYR A 175 1.14 -3.82 -8.51
CA TYR A 175 -0.07 -3.54 -7.75
C TYR A 175 -0.08 -2.16 -7.09
N ASP A 176 -1.28 -1.71 -6.73
CA ASP A 176 -1.51 -0.61 -5.81
C ASP A 176 -1.37 -1.14 -4.37
N GLY A 177 -0.59 -0.49 -3.54
CA GLY A 177 -0.26 -0.95 -2.18
C GLY A 177 -1.33 -0.65 -1.12
N ARG A 178 -2.63 -0.73 -1.47
CA ARG A 178 -3.72 -0.45 -0.53
C ARG A 178 -4.06 -1.63 0.36
N VAL A 179 -4.16 -2.82 -0.24
CA VAL A 179 -4.34 -4.08 0.47
C VAL A 179 -3.42 -5.10 -0.18
N VAL A 180 -2.33 -5.47 0.49
CA VAL A 180 -1.33 -6.40 -0.06
C VAL A 180 -0.91 -7.37 1.03
N LEU A 181 -1.14 -8.64 0.80
CA LEU A 181 -0.72 -9.72 1.66
C LEU A 181 0.57 -10.34 1.10
N LEU A 182 1.64 -10.32 1.90
CA LEU A 182 2.91 -10.96 1.60
C LEU A 182 3.15 -12.11 2.56
N SER A 183 3.46 -13.29 2.06
CA SER A 183 3.99 -14.36 2.89
C SER A 183 5.39 -14.00 3.40
N ARG A 184 5.83 -14.67 4.46
CA ARG A 184 7.20 -14.51 4.98
C ARG A 184 8.24 -14.82 3.91
N ALA A 185 8.04 -15.90 3.17
CA ALA A 185 8.95 -16.31 2.10
C ALA A 185 9.05 -15.25 1.00
N ALA A 186 7.92 -14.69 0.56
CA ALA A 186 7.90 -13.61 -0.42
C ALA A 186 8.62 -12.36 0.11
N HIS A 187 8.34 -11.96 1.36
CA HIS A 187 9.00 -10.80 1.96
C HIS A 187 10.52 -10.99 2.11
N ASP A 188 10.99 -12.17 2.50
CA ASP A 188 12.41 -12.43 2.67
C ASP A 188 13.20 -12.33 1.34
N LEU A 189 12.52 -12.58 0.19
CA LEU A 189 13.10 -12.41 -1.15
C LEU A 189 13.02 -10.96 -1.67
N VAL A 190 11.92 -10.25 -1.43
CA VAL A 190 11.66 -8.93 -2.04
C VAL A 190 12.03 -7.78 -1.11
N GLY A 191 11.82 -7.98 0.20
CA GLY A 191 12.02 -6.98 1.24
C GLY A 191 10.94 -5.91 1.27
N ASP A 192 11.22 -4.82 1.96
CA ASP A 192 10.34 -3.66 2.09
C ASP A 192 10.31 -2.81 0.80
N PRO A 193 9.35 -1.87 0.64
CA PRO A 193 9.38 -0.85 -0.41
C PRO A 193 10.70 -0.07 -0.42
N ASP A 194 11.23 0.27 -1.60
CA ASP A 194 12.52 0.97 -1.71
C ASP A 194 12.41 2.42 -1.16
N LYS A 195 13.45 2.83 -0.42
CA LYS A 195 13.57 4.15 0.21
C LYS A 195 13.57 5.33 -0.76
N VAL A 196 13.90 5.08 -2.03
CA VAL A 196 13.90 6.11 -3.07
C VAL A 196 12.49 6.62 -3.33
N PHE A 197 11.49 5.73 -3.23
CA PHE A 197 10.10 6.06 -3.53
C PHE A 197 9.36 6.49 -2.28
N ARG A 198 8.69 7.63 -2.36
CA ARG A 198 7.97 8.20 -1.21
C ARG A 198 6.51 7.74 -1.13
N HIS A 199 5.88 7.46 -2.27
CA HIS A 199 4.45 7.13 -2.39
C HIS A 199 4.22 6.02 -3.43
N ARG A 200 3.10 6.05 -4.14
CA ARG A 200 2.57 5.05 -5.09
C ARG A 200 3.59 4.39 -6.02
N MET A 201 4.57 5.14 -6.55
CA MET A 201 5.61 4.53 -7.39
C MET A 201 6.41 3.44 -6.67
N GLY A 202 6.51 3.51 -5.34
CA GLY A 202 7.15 2.46 -4.55
C GLY A 202 6.36 1.16 -4.53
N ASP A 203 5.05 1.23 -4.61
CA ASP A 203 4.20 0.05 -4.68
C ASP A 203 4.43 -0.65 -6.03
N TYR A 204 4.44 0.10 -7.13
CA TYR A 204 4.75 -0.45 -8.46
C TYR A 204 6.18 -0.99 -8.57
N ASP A 205 7.17 -0.25 -8.04
CA ASP A 205 8.56 -0.75 -7.99
C ASP A 205 8.65 -2.05 -7.20
N HIS A 206 7.93 -2.17 -6.08
CA HIS A 206 7.93 -3.36 -5.26
C HIS A 206 7.37 -4.58 -6.01
N GLY A 207 6.23 -4.43 -6.70
CA GLY A 207 5.66 -5.50 -7.51
C GLY A 207 6.58 -5.95 -8.65
N PHE A 208 7.18 -5.01 -9.39
CA PHE A 208 8.14 -5.37 -10.44
C PHE A 208 9.45 -5.96 -9.90
N ARG A 209 9.89 -5.60 -8.69
CA ARG A 209 11.02 -6.25 -8.02
C ARG A 209 10.64 -7.67 -7.60
N ALA A 210 9.43 -7.86 -7.05
CA ALA A 210 8.90 -9.17 -6.70
C ALA A 210 8.93 -10.11 -7.91
N ARG A 211 8.36 -9.67 -9.02
CA ARG A 211 8.37 -10.44 -10.28
C ARG A 211 9.79 -10.81 -10.75
N ARG A 212 10.75 -9.89 -10.67
CA ARG A 212 12.15 -10.18 -11.05
C ARG A 212 12.85 -11.12 -10.09
N ALA A 213 12.46 -11.14 -8.82
CA ALA A 213 12.94 -12.07 -7.82
C ALA A 213 12.27 -13.46 -7.89
N GLY A 214 11.40 -13.70 -8.89
CA GLY A 214 10.65 -14.94 -9.03
C GLY A 214 9.46 -15.06 -8.10
N VAL A 215 9.03 -13.97 -7.46
CA VAL A 215 7.86 -13.89 -6.58
C VAL A 215 6.67 -13.39 -7.41
N PRO A 216 5.73 -14.28 -7.79
CA PRO A 216 4.55 -13.90 -8.56
C PRO A 216 3.55 -13.12 -7.69
N ALA A 217 2.75 -12.27 -8.32
CA ALA A 217 1.68 -11.53 -7.67
C ALA A 217 0.32 -11.86 -8.29
N PHE A 218 -0.71 -11.98 -7.45
CA PHE A 218 -2.06 -12.33 -7.85
C PHE A 218 -3.08 -11.42 -7.16
N VAL A 219 -4.16 -11.10 -7.87
CA VAL A 219 -5.33 -10.43 -7.30
C VAL A 219 -6.25 -11.49 -6.73
N ALA A 220 -6.77 -11.27 -5.52
CA ALA A 220 -7.75 -12.15 -4.91
C ALA A 220 -9.03 -12.26 -5.78
N PRO A 221 -9.76 -13.40 -5.77
CA PRO A 221 -10.90 -13.63 -6.66
C PRO A 221 -12.04 -12.64 -6.51
N SER A 222 -12.22 -12.07 -5.31
CA SER A 222 -13.27 -11.10 -5.01
C SER A 222 -12.70 -9.83 -4.42
N PRO A 223 -13.41 -8.68 -4.55
CA PRO A 223 -13.04 -7.45 -3.86
C PRO A 223 -13.01 -7.66 -2.34
N VAL A 224 -12.05 -7.02 -1.67
CA VAL A 224 -11.82 -7.21 -0.23
C VAL A 224 -12.24 -6.02 0.62
N GLY A 225 -12.68 -4.92 0.03
CA GLY A 225 -13.08 -3.75 0.80
C GLY A 225 -13.53 -2.58 -0.06
N LEU A 226 -13.90 -1.52 0.63
CA LEU A 226 -14.35 -0.25 0.06
C LEU A 226 -13.36 0.86 0.42
N CYS A 227 -13.18 1.81 -0.48
CA CYS A 227 -12.53 3.08 -0.22
C CYS A 227 -13.52 4.20 -0.52
N SER A 228 -13.77 5.06 0.46
CA SER A 228 -14.71 6.19 0.32
C SER A 228 -14.25 7.25 -0.68
N GLU A 229 -12.99 7.26 -1.03
CA GLU A 229 -12.40 8.14 -2.04
C GLU A 229 -11.72 7.32 -3.13
N GLY A 230 -12.06 7.62 -4.37
CA GLY A 230 -11.32 7.15 -5.53
C GLY A 230 -9.90 7.78 -5.58
N PRO A 231 -9.07 7.36 -6.54
CA PRO A 231 -7.78 8.00 -6.76
C PRO A 231 -7.96 9.47 -7.09
N ASP A 232 -7.23 10.35 -6.38
CA ASP A 232 -7.23 11.78 -6.67
C ASP A 232 -6.84 12.03 -8.12
N ALA A 233 -7.59 12.90 -8.78
CA ALA A 233 -7.20 13.40 -10.09
C ALA A 233 -5.87 14.18 -9.95
N PRO A 234 -4.91 13.99 -10.89
CA PRO A 234 -3.67 14.75 -10.83
C PRO A 234 -3.95 16.25 -10.90
N GLY A 235 -3.52 17.01 -9.91
CA GLY A 235 -3.70 18.45 -9.85
C GLY A 235 -3.01 19.20 -11.02
N SER A 236 -1.99 18.56 -11.63
CA SER A 236 -1.36 19.06 -12.85
C SER A 236 -2.26 19.04 -14.09
N LEU A 237 -3.39 18.32 -14.03
CA LEU A 237 -4.38 18.20 -15.11
C LEU A 237 -5.60 19.12 -14.89
N GLU A 238 -5.63 19.89 -13.83
CA GLU A 238 -6.73 20.84 -13.52
C GLU A 238 -6.91 21.83 -14.69
N PRO A 239 -8.14 22.01 -15.18
CA PRO A 239 -8.42 22.95 -16.28
C PRO A 239 -8.03 24.38 -15.91
N GLY A 240 -7.49 25.14 -16.88
CA GLY A 240 -7.21 26.56 -16.71
C GLY A 240 -5.91 26.92 -15.97
N ILE A 241 -5.18 25.96 -15.43
CA ILE A 241 -3.89 26.26 -14.79
C ILE A 241 -2.80 26.63 -15.81
N GLY A 242 -1.91 27.55 -15.42
CA GLY A 242 -0.79 27.96 -16.27
C GLY A 242 0.30 26.88 -16.34
N VAL A 243 1.09 26.91 -17.42
CA VAL A 243 2.17 25.91 -17.68
C VAL A 243 3.14 25.79 -16.48
N ARG A 244 3.55 26.92 -15.90
CA ARG A 244 4.47 26.93 -14.74
C ARG A 244 3.87 26.20 -13.53
N GLU A 245 2.60 26.41 -13.25
CA GLU A 245 1.90 25.77 -12.14
C GLU A 245 1.67 24.28 -12.44
N ALA A 246 1.26 23.92 -13.65
CA ALA A 246 1.11 22.54 -14.08
C ALA A 246 2.43 21.75 -13.93
N LEU A 247 3.55 22.34 -14.37
CA LEU A 247 4.87 21.75 -14.21
C LEU A 247 5.29 21.63 -12.72
N ARG A 248 4.99 22.65 -11.91
CA ARG A 248 5.25 22.58 -10.46
C ARG A 248 4.49 21.44 -9.79
N ARG A 249 3.22 21.24 -10.18
CA ARG A 249 2.38 20.16 -9.62
C ARG A 249 2.81 18.78 -10.09
N VAL A 250 3.06 18.58 -11.40
CA VAL A 250 3.49 17.27 -11.91
C VAL A 250 4.84 16.84 -11.36
N THR A 251 5.74 17.78 -11.07
CA THR A 251 7.04 17.47 -10.45
C THR A 251 6.98 17.33 -8.93
N SER A 252 5.82 17.55 -8.33
CA SER A 252 5.63 17.44 -6.88
C SER A 252 5.71 15.98 -6.41
N VAL A 253 5.94 15.81 -5.12
CA VAL A 253 6.03 14.49 -4.46
C VAL A 253 4.71 13.69 -4.60
N ARG A 254 3.59 14.37 -4.76
CA ARG A 254 2.26 13.75 -4.89
C ARG A 254 2.01 13.13 -6.27
N GLU A 255 2.68 13.61 -7.32
CA GLU A 255 2.52 13.13 -8.68
C GLU A 255 3.76 12.37 -9.19
N LEU A 256 4.59 13.00 -10.04
CA LEU A 256 5.76 12.39 -10.68
C LEU A 256 7.05 13.17 -10.38
N PRO A 257 7.59 13.10 -9.15
CA PRO A 257 8.84 13.78 -8.83
C PRO A 257 9.99 13.24 -9.71
N PRO A 258 10.76 14.11 -10.41
CA PRO A 258 11.70 13.69 -11.46
C PRO A 258 12.68 12.61 -11.02
N ARG A 259 13.29 12.76 -9.84
CA ARG A 259 14.27 11.79 -9.32
C ARG A 259 13.66 10.38 -9.17
N GLN A 260 12.46 10.28 -8.63
CA GLN A 260 11.78 9.00 -8.42
C GLN A 260 11.32 8.42 -9.75
N TRP A 261 10.74 9.26 -10.61
CA TRP A 261 10.28 8.87 -11.93
C TRP A 261 11.42 8.35 -12.81
N TRP A 262 12.58 9.01 -12.78
CA TRP A 262 13.74 8.58 -13.55
C TRP A 262 14.30 7.26 -13.05
N VAL A 263 14.42 7.08 -11.72
CA VAL A 263 14.82 5.78 -11.15
C VAL A 263 13.85 4.68 -11.57
N TYR A 264 12.55 4.95 -11.53
CA TYR A 264 11.53 4.01 -11.98
C TYR A 264 11.68 3.65 -13.47
N CYS A 265 11.83 4.64 -14.34
CA CYS A 265 12.02 4.44 -15.78
C CYS A 265 13.26 3.60 -16.07
N LEU A 266 14.40 3.93 -15.48
CA LEU A 266 15.64 3.19 -15.67
C LEU A 266 15.53 1.73 -15.21
N ARG A 267 14.79 1.47 -14.15
CA ARG A 267 14.63 0.11 -13.61
C ARG A 267 13.63 -0.74 -14.39
N HIS A 268 12.56 -0.16 -14.91
CA HIS A 268 11.39 -0.93 -15.35
C HIS A 268 10.98 -0.73 -16.81
N THR A 269 11.53 0.28 -17.50
CA THR A 269 11.04 0.65 -18.84
C THR A 269 12.11 0.64 -19.94
N TRP A 270 13.28 0.09 -19.68
CA TRP A 270 14.32 -0.04 -20.70
C TRP A 270 13.82 -0.86 -21.90
N PRO A 271 14.11 -0.43 -23.19
CA PRO A 271 14.96 0.70 -23.62
C PRO A 271 14.23 2.05 -23.74
N TRP A 272 12.95 2.14 -23.40
CA TRP A 272 12.10 3.33 -23.57
C TRP A 272 12.34 4.40 -22.48
N ALA A 273 13.21 4.12 -21.50
CA ALA A 273 13.46 4.99 -20.36
C ALA A 273 13.76 6.45 -20.76
N PRO A 274 14.66 6.78 -21.72
CA PRO A 274 14.97 8.17 -22.05
C PRO A 274 13.74 8.97 -22.53
N LEU A 275 12.88 8.34 -23.34
CA LEU A 275 11.64 8.97 -23.81
C LEU A 275 10.63 9.15 -22.67
N LEU A 276 10.45 8.13 -21.83
CA LEU A 276 9.49 8.14 -20.74
C LEU A 276 9.90 9.07 -19.61
N MET A 277 11.19 9.29 -19.38
CA MET A 277 11.68 10.23 -18.39
C MET A 277 11.20 11.67 -18.64
N VAL A 278 11.05 12.08 -19.89
CA VAL A 278 10.70 13.46 -20.29
C VAL A 278 9.23 13.59 -20.68
N SER A 279 8.66 12.56 -21.33
CA SER A 279 7.34 12.65 -21.95
C SER A 279 6.17 13.08 -21.05
N PRO A 280 6.07 12.72 -19.74
CA PRO A 280 4.99 13.20 -18.90
C PRO A 280 5.03 14.72 -18.69
N TYR A 281 6.22 15.27 -18.48
CA TYR A 281 6.40 16.71 -18.26
C TYR A 281 6.12 17.51 -19.54
N ALA A 282 6.61 17.03 -20.68
CA ALA A 282 6.33 17.63 -21.99
C ALA A 282 4.83 17.62 -22.30
N ARG A 283 4.15 16.50 -22.07
CA ARG A 283 2.68 16.40 -22.24
C ARG A 283 1.90 17.31 -21.32
N THR A 284 2.31 17.45 -20.06
CA THR A 284 1.68 18.36 -19.10
C THR A 284 1.84 19.81 -19.56
N ALA A 285 3.04 20.21 -19.98
CA ALA A 285 3.28 21.54 -20.53
C ALA A 285 2.43 21.83 -21.77
N ALA A 286 2.41 20.90 -22.73
CA ALA A 286 1.61 21.04 -23.96
C ALA A 286 0.10 21.17 -23.67
N ARG A 287 -0.44 20.35 -22.76
CA ARG A 287 -1.86 20.45 -22.35
C ARG A 287 -2.18 21.79 -21.71
N ALA A 288 -1.35 22.27 -20.80
CA ALA A 288 -1.57 23.56 -20.13
C ALA A 288 -1.47 24.73 -21.11
N THR A 289 -0.66 24.61 -22.17
CA THR A 289 -0.60 25.62 -23.25
C THR A 289 -1.88 25.60 -24.10
N ILE A 290 -2.32 24.42 -24.56
CA ILE A 290 -3.52 24.27 -25.40
C ILE A 290 -4.80 24.65 -24.61
N GLY A 291 -4.89 24.28 -23.34
CA GLY A 291 -6.03 24.61 -22.49
C GLY A 291 -6.25 26.12 -22.30
N ARG A 292 -5.18 26.91 -22.34
CA ARG A 292 -5.26 28.40 -22.30
C ARG A 292 -5.80 29.03 -23.59
N TRP A 293 -5.73 28.32 -24.73
CA TRP A 293 -6.23 28.81 -26.01
C TRP A 293 -7.73 28.48 -26.24
N ARG A 294 -8.31 27.63 -25.37
CA ARG A 294 -9.70 27.20 -25.46
C ARG A 294 -10.60 27.78 -24.36
N ALA A 295 -10.04 28.49 -23.40
CA ALA A 295 -10.71 29.25 -22.36
C ALA A 295 -10.70 30.75 -22.68
#